data_1d6ea2729cb39201f4fa2bb6db9c9123
#
_entry.id   1d6ea2729cb39201f4fa2bb6db9c9123
#
_cell.length_a   1.000
_cell.length_b   1.000
_cell.length_c   1.000
_cell.angle_alpha   90.00
_cell.angle_beta   90.00
_cell.angle_gamma   90.00
#
_symmetry.space_group_name_H-M   'P 1'
#
loop_
_entity.id
_entity.type
_entity.pdbx_description
1 polymer ?
#
loop_
_entity_poly.entity_id
_entity_poly.type
_entity_poly.pdbx_seq_one_letter_code
_entity_poly.pdbx_strand_id
1 'polypeptide(L)'
;MLSMSVRDILEATGASRVAGPCDGVVRSVTLDSRQAAEGVAFVAFAGERVDGNAFASEALARAATVVLTGPAPKGCAEAAERHGCALLRAEGDDGEEFLLRLAGAWRRLNPQWTVVGVTGSVGKTTTKDMLAAGLRARFRVHATAGNFNNLIGLPLTLLSADPSDEVVVAEMGMNHAGELSRLAACARPTVALITNVGTSHIGLLGSRESIARAKAEIVGGMQPSSSAQGAVRPCLALTSDNDFAALIEDEYAAPAGVEVLHVGGRPCDDVRAGGITLDDGGLPRFELSFADGWSEPCTLGMPGRHVVSDVLLAMAICDRLGVDRHDALDRIARMPQTHMRLEVVTAPGRPRMIDDSYNASPSSVAAALDVLCSMACTGRRVAVLGEVGELGDEAPRLHGYIGAYAAAKPLDLLVLVGTHDAAAMA
;
A
#
# COMPACT_ATOMS: atom_id res chain seq x y z
N MET A 1 -13.81 13.05 -8.82
CA MET A 1 -14.76 11.91 -8.94
C MET A 1 -14.69 11.38 -10.35
N LEU A 2 -14.66 10.07 -10.55
CA LEU A 2 -14.68 9.41 -11.88
C LEU A 2 -15.77 10.02 -12.77
N SER A 3 -15.51 10.17 -14.05
CA SER A 3 -16.50 10.62 -15.04
C SER A 3 -16.11 10.05 -16.41
N MET A 4 -16.63 8.87 -16.73
CA MET A 4 -16.40 8.19 -18.01
C MET A 4 -17.74 7.72 -18.58
N SER A 5 -17.93 7.90 -19.88
CA SER A 5 -19.10 7.31 -20.54
C SER A 5 -18.96 5.79 -20.64
N VAL A 6 -20.09 5.08 -20.70
CA VAL A 6 -20.07 3.63 -20.92
C VAL A 6 -19.34 3.27 -22.22
N ARG A 7 -19.41 4.14 -23.24
CA ARG A 7 -18.70 3.95 -24.51
C ARG A 7 -17.19 4.02 -24.30
N ASP A 8 -16.69 5.01 -23.55
CA ASP A 8 -15.26 5.13 -23.23
C ASP A 8 -14.76 3.93 -22.40
N ILE A 9 -15.61 3.43 -21.50
CA ILE A 9 -15.31 2.23 -20.71
C ILE A 9 -15.16 1.00 -21.62
N LEU A 10 -16.09 0.79 -22.56
CA LEU A 10 -16.00 -0.31 -23.52
C LEU A 10 -14.72 -0.25 -24.36
N GLU A 11 -14.38 0.94 -24.87
CA GLU A 11 -13.17 1.17 -25.66
C GLU A 11 -11.90 0.94 -24.82
N ALA A 12 -11.88 1.45 -23.60
CA ALA A 12 -10.71 1.37 -22.73
C ALA A 12 -10.43 -0.04 -22.20
N THR A 13 -11.47 -0.83 -21.98
CA THR A 13 -11.36 -2.12 -21.29
C THR A 13 -11.45 -3.33 -22.20
N GLY A 14 -11.93 -3.16 -23.45
CA GLY A 14 -12.24 -4.28 -24.34
C GLY A 14 -13.50 -5.06 -23.93
N ALA A 15 -14.24 -4.59 -22.93
CA ALA A 15 -15.50 -5.22 -22.53
C ALA A 15 -16.52 -5.19 -23.68
N SER A 16 -17.41 -6.16 -23.71
CA SER A 16 -18.51 -6.24 -24.66
C SER A 16 -19.81 -5.76 -24.05
N ARG A 17 -20.62 -5.07 -24.85
CA ARG A 17 -21.99 -4.74 -24.46
C ARG A 17 -22.88 -5.97 -24.59
N VAL A 18 -23.61 -6.30 -23.54
CA VAL A 18 -24.63 -7.36 -23.53
C VAL A 18 -26.02 -6.76 -23.83
N ALA A 19 -26.40 -5.68 -23.15
CA ALA A 19 -27.69 -5.01 -23.30
C ALA A 19 -27.64 -3.57 -22.76
N GLY A 20 -28.70 -2.80 -23.00
CA GLY A 20 -28.88 -1.45 -22.49
C GLY A 20 -28.11 -0.35 -23.23
N PRO A 21 -28.26 0.93 -22.87
CA PRO A 21 -27.64 2.07 -23.54
C PRO A 21 -26.15 2.19 -23.24
N CYS A 22 -25.40 2.87 -24.11
CA CYS A 22 -23.96 3.16 -23.93
C CYS A 22 -23.63 4.64 -23.70
N ASP A 23 -24.63 5.49 -23.55
CA ASP A 23 -24.49 6.94 -23.37
C ASP A 23 -24.54 7.37 -21.90
N GLY A 24 -24.80 6.43 -20.97
CA GLY A 24 -24.70 6.68 -19.52
C GLY A 24 -23.28 7.05 -19.09
N VAL A 25 -23.19 7.82 -18.00
CA VAL A 25 -21.93 8.23 -17.39
C VAL A 25 -21.74 7.52 -16.06
N VAL A 26 -20.61 6.82 -15.94
CA VAL A 26 -20.15 6.19 -14.69
C VAL A 26 -19.35 7.21 -13.86
N ARG A 27 -19.72 7.36 -12.58
CA ARG A 27 -19.12 8.30 -11.63
C ARG A 27 -18.37 7.62 -10.48
N SER A 28 -18.62 6.34 -10.27
CA SER A 28 -17.91 5.52 -9.29
C SER A 28 -17.99 4.03 -9.65
N VAL A 29 -17.12 3.23 -9.05
CA VAL A 29 -17.07 1.78 -9.23
C VAL A 29 -17.19 1.11 -7.86
N THR A 30 -17.94 0.03 -7.79
CA THR A 30 -18.11 -0.79 -6.59
C THR A 30 -18.07 -2.28 -6.91
N LEU A 31 -17.65 -3.08 -5.93
CA LEU A 31 -17.74 -4.56 -5.94
C LEU A 31 -18.88 -5.06 -5.05
N ASP A 32 -19.58 -4.16 -4.36
CA ASP A 32 -20.68 -4.48 -3.46
C ASP A 32 -22.01 -4.11 -4.13
N SER A 33 -22.82 -5.10 -4.50
CA SER A 33 -24.13 -4.90 -5.13
C SER A 33 -25.08 -4.02 -4.31
N ARG A 34 -24.90 -3.97 -2.98
CA ARG A 34 -25.69 -3.13 -2.07
C ARG A 34 -25.45 -1.63 -2.27
N GLN A 35 -24.29 -1.28 -2.84
CA GLN A 35 -23.90 0.10 -3.17
C GLN A 35 -24.28 0.48 -4.61
N ALA A 36 -24.90 -0.44 -5.34
CA ALA A 36 -25.39 -0.17 -6.70
C ALA A 36 -26.40 0.97 -6.69
N ALA A 37 -26.20 1.97 -7.55
CA ALA A 37 -27.06 3.15 -7.70
C ALA A 37 -26.83 3.78 -9.08
N GLU A 38 -27.63 4.79 -9.44
CA GLU A 38 -27.41 5.58 -10.64
C GLU A 38 -25.99 6.19 -10.70
N GLY A 39 -25.32 6.07 -11.82
CA GLY A 39 -23.93 6.52 -12.00
C GLY A 39 -22.87 5.63 -11.36
N VAL A 40 -23.25 4.52 -10.76
CA VAL A 40 -22.30 3.53 -10.21
C VAL A 40 -22.12 2.39 -11.21
N ALA A 41 -20.89 1.93 -11.42
CA ALA A 41 -20.61 0.66 -12.08
C ALA A 41 -20.38 -0.43 -11.04
N PHE A 42 -21.24 -1.42 -10.99
CA PHE A 42 -21.05 -2.63 -10.19
C PHE A 42 -20.29 -3.67 -11.01
N VAL A 43 -19.08 -4.02 -10.58
CA VAL A 43 -18.28 -5.09 -11.18
C VAL A 43 -18.52 -6.38 -10.40
N ALA A 44 -19.12 -7.35 -11.06
CA ALA A 44 -19.61 -8.58 -10.45
C ALA A 44 -18.54 -9.68 -10.48
N PHE A 45 -17.70 -9.74 -9.43
CA PHE A 45 -16.70 -10.80 -9.31
C PHE A 45 -17.30 -12.14 -8.88
N ALA A 46 -16.83 -13.22 -9.50
CA ALA A 46 -17.04 -14.57 -8.98
C ALA A 46 -16.06 -14.79 -7.81
N GLY A 47 -16.52 -14.65 -6.58
CA GLY A 47 -15.72 -14.89 -5.38
C GLY A 47 -15.80 -16.36 -4.91
N GLU A 48 -14.90 -16.77 -4.01
CA GLU A 48 -14.83 -18.13 -3.47
C GLU A 48 -16.11 -18.59 -2.76
N ARG A 49 -16.83 -17.68 -2.12
CA ARG A 49 -18.04 -17.97 -1.32
C ARG A 49 -19.33 -17.54 -2.01
N VAL A 50 -19.26 -16.52 -2.84
CA VAL A 50 -20.41 -15.88 -3.43
C VAL A 50 -20.06 -15.44 -4.85
N ASP A 51 -20.88 -15.82 -5.82
CA ASP A 51 -20.78 -15.32 -7.18
C ASP A 51 -21.50 -13.97 -7.29
N GLY A 52 -20.75 -12.89 -7.51
CA GLY A 52 -21.26 -11.53 -7.69
C GLY A 52 -22.21 -11.40 -8.89
N ASN A 53 -22.03 -12.23 -9.93
CA ASN A 53 -22.89 -12.20 -11.13
C ASN A 53 -24.36 -12.51 -10.78
N ALA A 54 -24.62 -13.28 -9.71
CA ALA A 54 -25.99 -13.58 -9.25
C ALA A 54 -26.78 -12.32 -8.83
N PHE A 55 -26.08 -11.22 -8.44
CA PHE A 55 -26.71 -9.96 -8.02
C PHE A 55 -26.90 -8.95 -9.16
N ALA A 56 -26.56 -9.31 -10.40
CA ALA A 56 -26.63 -8.42 -11.54
C ALA A 56 -28.04 -7.83 -11.75
N SER A 57 -29.10 -8.64 -11.65
CA SER A 57 -30.49 -8.17 -11.81
C SER A 57 -30.90 -7.17 -10.74
N GLU A 58 -30.45 -7.36 -9.48
CA GLU A 58 -30.71 -6.45 -8.38
C GLU A 58 -29.98 -5.11 -8.59
N ALA A 59 -28.72 -5.15 -9.01
CA ALA A 59 -27.93 -3.95 -9.30
C ALA A 59 -28.54 -3.14 -10.47
N LEU A 60 -28.98 -3.80 -11.54
CA LEU A 60 -29.71 -3.17 -12.65
C LEU A 60 -31.00 -2.50 -12.19
N ALA A 61 -31.75 -3.12 -11.29
CA ALA A 61 -32.99 -2.53 -10.73
C ALA A 61 -32.72 -1.26 -9.89
N ARG A 62 -31.48 -1.04 -9.47
CA ARG A 62 -31.03 0.19 -8.79
C ARG A 62 -30.39 1.22 -9.75
N ALA A 63 -30.59 1.06 -11.05
CA ALA A 63 -30.06 1.92 -12.11
C ALA A 63 -28.52 1.97 -12.21
N ALA A 64 -27.82 0.94 -11.77
CA ALA A 64 -26.36 0.83 -11.93
C ALA A 64 -25.99 0.29 -13.30
N THR A 65 -24.83 0.71 -13.84
CA THR A 65 -24.12 -0.03 -14.88
C THR A 65 -23.59 -1.33 -14.26
N VAL A 66 -23.81 -2.48 -14.90
CA VAL A 66 -23.32 -3.76 -14.40
C VAL A 66 -22.27 -4.32 -15.36
N VAL A 67 -21.15 -4.76 -14.80
CA VAL A 67 -20.07 -5.44 -15.52
C VAL A 67 -20.00 -6.89 -15.00
N LEU A 68 -20.33 -7.84 -15.86
CA LEU A 68 -20.27 -9.26 -15.56
C LEU A 68 -18.84 -9.79 -15.76
N THR A 69 -18.45 -10.72 -14.92
CA THR A 69 -17.23 -11.52 -15.06
C THR A 69 -17.57 -13.01 -15.23
N GLY A 70 -18.65 -13.26 -15.93
CA GLY A 70 -19.16 -14.58 -16.24
C GLY A 70 -20.39 -14.51 -17.15
N PRO A 71 -21.07 -15.66 -17.40
CA PRO A 71 -22.29 -15.68 -18.21
C PRO A 71 -23.39 -14.82 -17.62
N ALA A 72 -24.11 -14.11 -18.47
CA ALA A 72 -25.22 -13.28 -18.05
C ALA A 72 -26.34 -14.14 -17.41
N PRO A 73 -26.75 -13.88 -16.17
CA PRO A 73 -27.91 -14.55 -15.58
C PRO A 73 -29.18 -14.33 -16.42
N LYS A 74 -30.08 -15.32 -16.38
CA LYS A 74 -31.33 -15.25 -17.15
C LYS A 74 -32.16 -14.02 -16.75
N GLY A 75 -32.61 -13.28 -17.73
CA GLY A 75 -33.43 -12.06 -17.53
C GLY A 75 -32.64 -10.78 -17.28
N CYS A 76 -31.30 -10.81 -17.18
CA CYS A 76 -30.51 -9.61 -16.95
C CYS A 76 -30.52 -8.67 -18.17
N ALA A 77 -30.53 -9.19 -19.40
CA ALA A 77 -30.58 -8.36 -20.60
C ALA A 77 -31.90 -7.58 -20.66
N GLU A 78 -33.03 -8.22 -20.41
CA GLU A 78 -34.34 -7.60 -20.34
C GLU A 78 -34.45 -6.60 -19.17
N ALA A 79 -33.78 -6.89 -18.04
CA ALA A 79 -33.72 -5.98 -16.91
C ALA A 79 -32.91 -4.73 -17.26
N ALA A 80 -31.77 -4.87 -17.93
CA ALA A 80 -30.94 -3.75 -18.39
C ALA A 80 -31.71 -2.81 -19.33
N GLU A 81 -32.42 -3.36 -20.32
CA GLU A 81 -33.27 -2.57 -21.24
C GLU A 81 -34.43 -1.89 -20.50
N ARG A 82 -35.11 -2.58 -19.58
CA ARG A 82 -36.23 -2.06 -18.81
C ARG A 82 -35.84 -0.88 -17.91
N HIS A 83 -34.65 -0.97 -17.29
CA HIS A 83 -34.16 0.07 -16.36
C HIS A 83 -33.29 1.11 -17.06
N GLY A 84 -33.05 0.99 -18.37
CA GLY A 84 -32.20 1.91 -19.11
C GLY A 84 -30.74 1.93 -18.68
N CYS A 85 -30.23 0.77 -18.22
CA CYS A 85 -28.90 0.63 -17.67
C CYS A 85 -28.01 -0.19 -18.61
N ALA A 86 -26.72 0.07 -18.64
CA ALA A 86 -25.77 -0.74 -19.38
C ALA A 86 -25.47 -2.05 -18.68
N LEU A 87 -25.55 -3.15 -19.42
CA LEU A 87 -25.05 -4.46 -19.00
C LEU A 87 -23.86 -4.81 -19.90
N LEU A 88 -22.70 -4.92 -19.31
CA LEU A 88 -21.42 -5.20 -19.95
C LEU A 88 -20.89 -6.57 -19.52
N ARG A 89 -19.96 -7.11 -20.28
CA ARG A 89 -19.20 -8.31 -19.92
C ARG A 89 -17.72 -8.04 -20.11
N ALA A 90 -16.92 -8.28 -19.07
CA ALA A 90 -15.48 -8.15 -19.12
C ALA A 90 -14.88 -9.09 -20.19
N GLU A 91 -13.83 -8.66 -20.88
CA GLU A 91 -13.10 -9.50 -21.81
C GLU A 91 -12.51 -10.71 -21.10
N GLY A 92 -12.76 -11.91 -21.64
CA GLY A 92 -12.29 -13.15 -21.01
C GLY A 92 -12.89 -13.46 -19.62
N ASP A 93 -13.95 -12.77 -19.22
CA ASP A 93 -14.53 -12.85 -17.86
C ASP A 93 -13.55 -12.42 -16.76
N ASP A 94 -12.49 -11.68 -17.10
CA ASP A 94 -11.45 -11.23 -16.19
C ASP A 94 -11.77 -9.85 -15.60
N GLY A 95 -12.30 -9.88 -14.36
CA GLY A 95 -12.64 -8.66 -13.63
C GLY A 95 -11.43 -7.87 -13.13
N GLU A 96 -10.31 -8.52 -12.83
CA GLU A 96 -9.08 -7.85 -12.44
C GLU A 96 -8.51 -7.04 -13.61
N GLU A 97 -8.38 -7.69 -14.78
CA GLU A 97 -7.89 -7.03 -15.96
C GLU A 97 -8.83 -5.89 -16.42
N PHE A 98 -10.16 -6.09 -16.30
CA PHE A 98 -11.13 -5.02 -16.53
C PHE A 98 -10.86 -3.81 -15.62
N LEU A 99 -10.70 -4.01 -14.32
CA LEU A 99 -10.42 -2.93 -13.38
C LEU A 99 -9.08 -2.24 -13.65
N LEU A 100 -8.03 -2.99 -13.94
CA LEU A 100 -6.71 -2.45 -14.26
C LEU A 100 -6.75 -1.58 -15.52
N ARG A 101 -7.42 -2.04 -16.58
CA ARG A 101 -7.58 -1.27 -17.83
C ARG A 101 -8.41 -0.01 -17.62
N LEU A 102 -9.51 -0.11 -16.88
CA LEU A 102 -10.37 1.02 -16.57
C LEU A 102 -9.61 2.09 -15.74
N ALA A 103 -8.95 1.67 -14.68
CA ALA A 103 -8.18 2.57 -13.83
C ALA A 103 -6.97 3.16 -14.57
N GLY A 104 -6.29 2.37 -15.41
CA GLY A 104 -5.21 2.84 -16.27
C GLY A 104 -5.69 3.87 -17.30
N ALA A 105 -6.90 3.71 -17.85
CA ALA A 105 -7.53 4.71 -18.71
C ALA A 105 -7.84 5.99 -17.94
N TRP A 106 -8.44 5.88 -16.76
CA TRP A 106 -8.70 7.02 -15.87
C TRP A 106 -7.41 7.76 -15.49
N ARG A 107 -6.33 7.02 -15.17
CA ARG A 107 -5.01 7.58 -14.92
C ARG A 107 -4.47 8.36 -16.13
N ARG A 108 -4.63 7.85 -17.35
CA ARG A 108 -4.21 8.56 -18.58
C ARG A 108 -5.01 9.84 -18.85
N LEU A 109 -6.29 9.87 -18.49
CA LEU A 109 -7.13 11.08 -18.57
C LEU A 109 -6.76 12.14 -17.52
N ASN A 110 -5.99 11.76 -16.49
CA ASN A 110 -5.53 12.67 -15.43
C ASN A 110 -3.99 12.74 -15.39
N PRO A 111 -3.32 13.21 -16.46
CA PRO A 111 -1.86 13.28 -16.53
C PRO A 111 -1.23 14.24 -15.52
N GLN A 112 -2.02 15.19 -14.99
CA GLN A 112 -1.61 16.15 -13.98
C GLN A 112 -1.32 15.52 -12.61
N TRP A 113 -1.82 14.33 -12.31
CA TRP A 113 -1.52 13.68 -11.05
C TRP A 113 -0.05 13.29 -10.97
N THR A 114 0.60 13.65 -9.87
CA THR A 114 1.85 13.02 -9.45
C THR A 114 1.51 11.77 -8.65
N VAL A 115 1.77 10.60 -9.20
CA VAL A 115 1.52 9.34 -8.50
C VAL A 115 2.77 8.91 -7.76
N VAL A 116 2.65 8.69 -6.45
CA VAL A 116 3.71 8.16 -5.58
C VAL A 116 3.40 6.70 -5.29
N GLY A 117 4.20 5.79 -5.83
CA GLY A 117 4.09 4.35 -5.59
C GLY A 117 4.82 3.92 -4.33
N VAL A 118 4.16 3.18 -3.44
CA VAL A 118 4.74 2.70 -2.18
C VAL A 118 4.70 1.18 -2.14
N THR A 119 5.87 0.53 -2.16
CA THR A 119 5.97 -0.92 -1.99
C THR A 119 7.02 -1.28 -0.94
N GLY A 120 7.14 -2.56 -0.60
CA GLY A 120 8.10 -3.10 0.37
C GLY A 120 7.56 -4.32 1.09
N SER A 121 8.37 -4.96 1.89
CA SER A 121 7.94 -6.12 2.70
C SER A 121 7.13 -5.68 3.91
N VAL A 122 7.64 -4.72 4.68
CA VAL A 122 7.02 -4.16 5.90
C VAL A 122 7.04 -2.64 5.81
N GLY A 123 6.16 -1.94 6.53
CA GLY A 123 6.15 -0.48 6.62
C GLY A 123 5.36 0.25 5.51
N LYS A 124 4.87 -0.44 4.47
CA LYS A 124 4.15 0.19 3.35
C LYS A 124 3.03 1.13 3.79
N THR A 125 2.11 0.64 4.62
CA THR A 125 0.94 1.41 5.06
C THR A 125 1.35 2.61 5.93
N THR A 126 2.29 2.39 6.86
CA THR A 126 2.82 3.45 7.72
C THR A 126 3.51 4.55 6.88
N THR A 127 4.40 4.15 5.97
CA THR A 127 5.09 5.10 5.07
C THR A 127 4.10 5.83 4.15
N LYS A 128 3.09 5.14 3.61
CA LYS A 128 2.00 5.75 2.83
C LYS A 128 1.24 6.81 3.64
N ASP A 129 0.92 6.51 4.90
CA ASP A 129 0.21 7.45 5.78
C ASP A 129 1.09 8.66 6.12
N MET A 130 2.38 8.46 6.41
CA MET A 130 3.36 9.53 6.61
C MET A 130 3.50 10.43 5.37
N LEU A 131 3.64 9.82 4.19
CA LEU A 131 3.68 10.54 2.92
C LEU A 131 2.43 11.38 2.71
N ALA A 132 1.25 10.79 2.90
CA ALA A 132 -0.01 11.51 2.74
C ALA A 132 -0.12 12.66 3.73
N ALA A 133 0.34 12.49 4.97
CA ALA A 133 0.35 13.56 5.97
C ALA A 133 1.29 14.71 5.56
N GLY A 134 2.55 14.41 5.23
CA GLY A 134 3.55 15.41 4.82
C GLY A 134 3.16 16.14 3.54
N LEU A 135 2.73 15.42 2.52
CA LEU A 135 2.33 15.99 1.23
C LEU A 135 1.11 16.92 1.31
N ARG A 136 0.20 16.69 2.27
CA ARG A 136 -0.94 17.59 2.55
C ARG A 136 -0.54 18.96 3.08
N ALA A 137 0.74 19.20 3.40
CA ALA A 137 1.22 20.53 3.69
C ALA A 137 1.12 21.45 2.46
N ARG A 138 1.16 20.88 1.26
CA ARG A 138 1.18 21.64 0.01
C ARG A 138 0.12 21.24 -1.00
N PHE A 139 -0.25 19.95 -1.06
CA PHE A 139 -1.06 19.37 -2.13
C PHE A 139 -2.42 18.86 -1.65
N ARG A 140 -3.37 18.80 -2.57
CA ARG A 140 -4.54 17.95 -2.42
C ARG A 140 -4.10 16.51 -2.69
N VAL A 141 -4.17 15.67 -1.66
CA VAL A 141 -3.64 14.31 -1.67
C VAL A 141 -4.76 13.30 -1.54
N HIS A 142 -4.89 12.45 -2.56
CA HIS A 142 -5.61 11.19 -2.47
C HIS A 142 -4.64 10.08 -2.05
N ALA A 143 -5.07 9.13 -1.22
CA ALA A 143 -4.22 8.03 -0.78
C ALA A 143 -5.01 6.72 -0.68
N THR A 144 -4.32 5.61 -0.90
CA THR A 144 -4.90 4.26 -0.71
C THR A 144 -5.58 4.15 0.65
N ALA A 145 -6.86 3.79 0.65
CA ALA A 145 -7.63 3.52 1.86
C ALA A 145 -7.45 2.06 2.30
N GLY A 146 -7.29 1.85 3.62
CA GLY A 146 -7.15 0.50 4.18
C GLY A 146 -6.01 -0.28 3.50
N ASN A 147 -6.34 -1.47 3.00
CA ASN A 147 -5.42 -2.39 2.31
C ASN A 147 -5.71 -2.54 0.80
N PHE A 148 -6.25 -1.52 0.16
CA PHE A 148 -6.57 -1.55 -1.28
C PHE A 148 -5.30 -1.43 -2.13
N ASN A 149 -4.39 -2.39 -1.99
CA ASN A 149 -3.03 -2.36 -2.54
C ASN A 149 -2.71 -3.48 -3.55
N ASN A 150 -3.67 -4.37 -3.84
CA ASN A 150 -3.53 -5.49 -4.78
C ASN A 150 -4.15 -5.16 -6.15
N LEU A 151 -4.23 -6.17 -7.04
CA LEU A 151 -4.75 -6.03 -8.41
C LEU A 151 -6.22 -5.58 -8.51
N ILE A 152 -6.96 -5.62 -7.42
CA ILE A 152 -8.33 -5.10 -7.30
C ILE A 152 -8.34 -3.75 -6.57
N GLY A 153 -7.62 -3.66 -5.45
CA GLY A 153 -7.65 -2.49 -4.56
C GLY A 153 -6.99 -1.25 -5.15
N LEU A 154 -5.82 -1.40 -5.79
CA LEU A 154 -5.16 -0.27 -6.44
C LEU A 154 -6.00 0.37 -7.55
N PRO A 155 -6.61 -0.38 -8.48
CA PRO A 155 -7.56 0.18 -9.43
C PRO A 155 -8.68 0.98 -8.77
N LEU A 156 -9.29 0.48 -7.70
CA LEU A 156 -10.34 1.19 -6.97
C LEU A 156 -9.81 2.47 -6.31
N THR A 157 -8.57 2.46 -5.80
CA THR A 157 -7.90 3.68 -5.30
C THR A 157 -7.80 4.74 -6.39
N LEU A 158 -7.31 4.39 -7.58
CA LEU A 158 -7.20 5.33 -8.70
C LEU A 158 -8.55 5.84 -9.19
N LEU A 159 -9.55 4.96 -9.29
CA LEU A 159 -10.91 5.29 -9.73
C LEU A 159 -11.66 6.18 -8.74
N SER A 160 -11.28 6.18 -7.47
CA SER A 160 -11.84 7.06 -6.44
C SER A 160 -11.16 8.43 -6.34
N ALA A 161 -9.96 8.59 -6.95
CA ALA A 161 -9.26 9.87 -6.98
C ALA A 161 -10.01 10.92 -7.81
N ASP A 162 -10.03 12.15 -7.32
CA ASP A 162 -10.69 13.28 -7.99
C ASP A 162 -9.75 13.94 -8.99
N PRO A 163 -10.24 14.38 -10.18
CA PRO A 163 -9.41 15.13 -11.13
C PRO A 163 -8.74 16.38 -10.53
N SER A 164 -9.30 16.91 -9.45
CA SER A 164 -8.71 18.04 -8.73
C SER A 164 -7.59 17.65 -7.76
N ASP A 165 -7.41 16.35 -7.46
CA ASP A 165 -6.26 15.91 -6.68
C ASP A 165 -4.96 16.19 -7.45
N GLU A 166 -3.90 16.49 -6.72
CA GLU A 166 -2.60 16.84 -7.30
C GLU A 166 -1.61 15.69 -7.13
N VAL A 167 -1.72 14.98 -6.00
CA VAL A 167 -0.88 13.82 -5.68
C VAL A 167 -1.76 12.63 -5.30
N VAL A 168 -1.42 11.47 -5.87
CA VAL A 168 -2.05 10.18 -5.51
C VAL A 168 -0.99 9.29 -4.88
N VAL A 169 -1.12 8.97 -3.59
CA VAL A 169 -0.24 8.05 -2.88
C VAL A 169 -0.82 6.64 -2.97
N ALA A 170 -0.20 5.81 -3.79
CA ALA A 170 -0.68 4.48 -4.16
C ALA A 170 0.17 3.39 -3.48
N GLU A 171 -0.41 2.72 -2.46
CA GLU A 171 0.20 1.52 -1.89
C GLU A 171 0.09 0.36 -2.87
N MET A 172 1.21 -0.34 -3.13
CA MET A 172 1.32 -1.43 -4.09
C MET A 172 1.88 -2.68 -3.40
N GLY A 173 1.00 -3.62 -3.11
CA GLY A 173 1.32 -4.93 -2.57
C GLY A 173 1.44 -5.96 -3.68
N MET A 174 2.16 -7.05 -3.42
CA MET A 174 2.28 -8.19 -4.34
C MET A 174 2.50 -9.48 -3.55
N ASN A 175 2.01 -10.58 -4.08
CA ASN A 175 2.25 -11.94 -3.61
C ASN A 175 3.14 -12.72 -4.60
N HIS A 176 3.02 -12.43 -5.90
CA HIS A 176 3.74 -13.11 -6.97
C HIS A 176 4.52 -12.12 -7.84
N ALA A 177 5.56 -12.62 -8.49
CA ALA A 177 6.28 -11.88 -9.53
C ALA A 177 5.32 -11.50 -10.67
N GLY A 178 5.51 -10.30 -11.26
CA GLY A 178 4.67 -9.75 -12.32
C GLY A 178 3.45 -8.96 -11.82
N GLU A 179 2.98 -9.16 -10.59
CA GLU A 179 1.84 -8.40 -10.06
C GLU A 179 2.17 -6.93 -9.92
N LEU A 180 3.36 -6.61 -9.39
CA LEU A 180 3.77 -5.22 -9.21
C LEU A 180 4.00 -4.52 -10.55
N SER A 181 4.45 -5.25 -11.56
CA SER A 181 4.55 -4.76 -12.94
C SER A 181 3.19 -4.33 -13.49
N ARG A 182 2.14 -5.15 -13.27
CA ARG A 182 0.75 -4.83 -13.67
C ARG A 182 0.21 -3.61 -12.91
N LEU A 183 0.45 -3.53 -11.60
CA LEU A 183 0.07 -2.39 -10.78
C LEU A 183 0.77 -1.10 -11.22
N ALA A 184 2.08 -1.19 -11.48
CA ALA A 184 2.88 -0.04 -11.92
C ALA A 184 2.47 0.44 -13.33
N ALA A 185 2.17 -0.48 -14.25
CA ALA A 185 1.64 -0.14 -15.58
C ALA A 185 0.28 0.56 -15.51
N CYS A 186 -0.58 0.16 -14.57
CA CYS A 186 -1.87 0.79 -14.30
C CYS A 186 -1.71 2.20 -13.70
N ALA A 187 -0.96 2.32 -12.60
CA ALA A 187 -0.82 3.56 -11.84
C ALA A 187 0.14 4.57 -12.47
N ARG A 188 1.15 4.11 -13.23
CA ARG A 188 2.20 4.92 -13.86
C ARG A 188 2.81 5.90 -12.85
N PRO A 189 3.49 5.40 -11.80
CA PRO A 189 4.04 6.25 -10.77
C PRO A 189 5.11 7.18 -11.34
N THR A 190 5.16 8.39 -10.83
CA THR A 190 6.23 9.34 -11.14
C THR A 190 7.36 9.20 -10.12
N VAL A 191 6.98 8.99 -8.88
CA VAL A 191 7.89 8.80 -7.76
C VAL A 191 7.54 7.48 -7.10
N ALA A 192 8.54 6.72 -6.68
CA ALA A 192 8.31 5.46 -5.98
C ALA A 192 9.24 5.33 -4.78
N LEU A 193 8.88 4.44 -3.86
CA LEU A 193 9.76 4.00 -2.79
C LEU A 193 9.58 2.52 -2.48
N ILE A 194 10.66 1.90 -2.05
CA ILE A 194 10.68 0.53 -1.53
C ILE A 194 11.12 0.61 -0.07
N THR A 195 10.20 0.33 0.86
CA THR A 195 10.49 0.48 2.29
C THR A 195 11.60 -0.44 2.76
N ASN A 196 11.54 -1.71 2.37
CA ASN A 196 12.57 -2.72 2.65
C ASN A 196 12.34 -4.00 1.83
N VAL A 197 13.35 -4.88 1.85
CA VAL A 197 13.29 -6.24 1.30
C VAL A 197 13.49 -7.25 2.44
N GLY A 198 12.40 -7.72 3.01
CA GLY A 198 12.37 -8.73 4.07
C GLY A 198 12.06 -10.13 3.56
N THR A 199 11.37 -10.92 4.39
CA THR A 199 10.96 -12.30 4.12
C THR A 199 9.47 -12.47 3.87
N SER A 200 8.70 -11.38 3.78
CA SER A 200 7.26 -11.46 3.45
C SER A 200 7.08 -12.11 2.08
N HIS A 201 6.15 -13.06 1.97
CA HIS A 201 5.88 -13.84 0.75
C HIS A 201 7.03 -14.75 0.30
N ILE A 202 8.00 -15.08 1.18
CA ILE A 202 9.14 -15.91 0.81
C ILE A 202 8.75 -17.31 0.39
N GLY A 203 7.66 -17.87 0.97
CA GLY A 203 7.10 -19.14 0.56
C GLY A 203 6.56 -19.17 -0.87
N LEU A 204 6.18 -18.02 -1.43
CA LEU A 204 5.67 -17.88 -2.79
C LEU A 204 6.78 -17.50 -3.79
N LEU A 205 7.77 -16.73 -3.37
CA LEU A 205 8.83 -16.18 -4.23
C LEU A 205 10.17 -16.92 -4.09
N GLY A 206 10.31 -17.78 -3.09
CA GLY A 206 11.45 -18.69 -2.89
C GLY A 206 12.69 -18.06 -2.27
N SER A 207 13.01 -16.79 -2.51
CA SER A 207 14.20 -16.13 -1.95
C SER A 207 14.01 -14.64 -1.72
N ARG A 208 14.87 -14.04 -0.85
CA ARG A 208 14.89 -12.57 -0.67
C ARG A 208 15.31 -11.83 -1.95
N GLU A 209 16.18 -12.42 -2.75
CA GLU A 209 16.55 -11.84 -4.04
C GLU A 209 15.36 -11.80 -5.00
N SER A 210 14.57 -12.88 -5.10
CA SER A 210 13.34 -12.88 -5.90
C SER A 210 12.34 -11.85 -5.39
N ILE A 211 12.23 -11.65 -4.07
CA ILE A 211 11.40 -10.59 -3.47
C ILE A 211 11.93 -9.21 -3.88
N ALA A 212 13.25 -8.99 -3.89
CA ALA A 212 13.85 -7.74 -4.32
C ALA A 212 13.53 -7.44 -5.79
N ARG A 213 13.70 -8.43 -6.66
CA ARG A 213 13.38 -8.34 -8.10
C ARG A 213 11.90 -8.05 -8.34
N ALA A 214 11.01 -8.75 -7.66
CA ALA A 214 9.57 -8.51 -7.76
C ALA A 214 9.18 -7.10 -7.28
N LYS A 215 9.84 -6.56 -6.23
CA LYS A 215 9.60 -5.17 -5.79
C LYS A 215 10.17 -4.13 -6.75
N ALA A 216 11.29 -4.42 -7.38
CA ALA A 216 11.91 -3.55 -8.38
C ALA A 216 11.07 -3.41 -9.66
N GLU A 217 10.11 -4.30 -9.92
CA GLU A 217 9.17 -4.21 -11.04
C GLU A 217 8.40 -2.87 -11.07
N ILE A 218 8.27 -2.18 -9.91
CA ILE A 218 7.63 -0.86 -9.83
C ILE A 218 8.30 0.15 -10.78
N VAL A 219 9.60 0.02 -10.99
CA VAL A 219 10.40 0.91 -11.85
C VAL A 219 9.92 0.87 -13.31
N GLY A 220 9.53 -0.31 -13.80
CA GLY A 220 9.07 -0.50 -15.18
C GLY A 220 7.83 0.31 -15.57
N GLY A 221 7.03 0.74 -14.60
CA GLY A 221 5.85 1.57 -14.84
C GLY A 221 6.08 3.07 -14.62
N MET A 222 7.25 3.48 -14.13
CA MET A 222 7.51 4.87 -13.77
C MET A 222 7.57 5.79 -14.99
N GLN A 223 6.96 6.96 -14.84
CA GLN A 223 6.91 7.97 -15.91
C GLN A 223 6.94 9.39 -15.33
N PRO A 224 7.49 10.38 -16.07
CA PRO A 224 7.44 11.77 -15.65
C PRO A 224 5.99 12.25 -15.56
N SER A 225 5.69 13.13 -14.61
CA SER A 225 4.41 13.84 -14.55
C SER A 225 4.55 15.27 -15.08
N SER A 226 3.47 15.77 -15.66
CA SER A 226 3.34 17.17 -16.07
C SER A 226 2.40 17.87 -15.09
N SER A 227 2.88 18.18 -13.87
CA SER A 227 2.10 18.96 -12.91
C SER A 227 2.06 20.43 -13.30
N ALA A 228 1.07 21.16 -12.78
CA ALA A 228 0.98 22.63 -12.95
C ALA A 228 2.21 23.39 -12.39
N GLN A 229 3.03 22.71 -11.59
CA GLN A 229 4.22 23.26 -10.92
C GLN A 229 5.54 22.87 -11.63
N GLY A 230 5.46 22.19 -12.78
CA GLY A 230 6.60 21.74 -13.56
C GLY A 230 6.65 20.21 -13.71
N ALA A 231 7.50 19.75 -14.62
CA ALA A 231 7.70 18.31 -14.83
C ALA A 231 8.51 17.71 -13.67
N VAL A 232 7.93 16.71 -13.00
CA VAL A 232 8.64 15.89 -12.01
C VAL A 232 9.30 14.73 -12.74
N ARG A 233 10.62 14.58 -12.58
CA ARG A 233 11.36 13.44 -13.13
C ARG A 233 11.17 12.21 -12.25
N PRO A 234 11.15 11.01 -12.84
CA PRO A 234 11.08 9.77 -12.08
C PRO A 234 12.21 9.67 -11.06
N CYS A 235 11.87 9.33 -9.83
CA CYS A 235 12.86 9.00 -8.80
C CYS A 235 12.35 7.88 -7.89
N LEU A 236 13.27 7.05 -7.41
CA LEU A 236 13.05 5.93 -6.51
C LEU A 236 13.77 6.19 -5.18
N ALA A 237 13.07 6.13 -4.06
CA ALA A 237 13.71 6.22 -2.75
C ALA A 237 13.93 4.82 -2.15
N LEU A 238 15.14 4.57 -1.64
CA LEU A 238 15.57 3.32 -1.01
C LEU A 238 16.26 3.60 0.32
N THR A 239 16.14 2.67 1.27
CA THR A 239 16.99 2.69 2.47
C THR A 239 18.40 2.20 2.13
N SER A 240 19.42 2.89 2.62
CA SER A 240 20.83 2.56 2.34
C SER A 240 21.32 1.28 3.05
N ASP A 241 20.56 0.79 4.04
CA ASP A 241 20.80 -0.49 4.73
C ASP A 241 20.09 -1.69 4.05
N ASN A 242 19.38 -1.47 2.94
CA ASN A 242 18.80 -2.54 2.16
C ASN A 242 19.88 -3.34 1.43
N ASP A 243 20.00 -4.63 1.75
CA ASP A 243 20.99 -5.54 1.16
C ASP A 243 20.93 -5.61 -0.38
N PHE A 244 19.78 -5.29 -0.96
CA PHE A 244 19.50 -5.36 -2.39
C PHE A 244 19.43 -3.98 -3.06
N ALA A 245 19.85 -2.91 -2.38
CA ALA A 245 19.80 -1.56 -2.95
C ALA A 245 20.60 -1.48 -4.27
N ALA A 246 21.84 -1.99 -4.29
CA ALA A 246 22.67 -2.01 -5.49
C ALA A 246 22.05 -2.83 -6.64
N LEU A 247 21.46 -3.99 -6.36
CA LEU A 247 20.75 -4.79 -7.37
C LEU A 247 19.58 -4.00 -7.99
N ILE A 248 18.77 -3.33 -7.16
CA ILE A 248 17.61 -2.55 -7.62
C ILE A 248 18.09 -1.36 -8.44
N GLU A 249 19.16 -0.69 -8.01
CA GLU A 249 19.74 0.45 -8.72
C GLU A 249 20.35 0.04 -10.06
N ASP A 250 21.24 -0.94 -10.05
CA ASP A 250 22.02 -1.31 -11.23
C ASP A 250 21.19 -2.02 -12.31
N GLU A 251 20.26 -2.90 -11.90
CA GLU A 251 19.51 -3.73 -12.85
C GLU A 251 18.18 -3.13 -13.27
N TYR A 252 17.60 -2.18 -12.50
CA TYR A 252 16.27 -1.62 -12.77
C TYR A 252 16.26 -0.10 -12.90
N ALA A 253 16.75 0.65 -11.90
CA ALA A 253 16.62 2.10 -11.91
C ALA A 253 17.55 2.77 -12.94
N ALA A 254 18.82 2.43 -12.96
CA ALA A 254 19.80 3.02 -13.88
C ALA A 254 19.47 2.75 -15.36
N PRO A 255 19.11 1.51 -15.78
CA PRO A 255 18.68 1.26 -17.16
C PRO A 255 17.41 2.01 -17.56
N ALA A 256 16.52 2.30 -16.61
CA ALA A 256 15.31 3.07 -16.84
C ALA A 256 15.51 4.59 -16.77
N GLY A 257 16.71 5.05 -16.44
CA GLY A 257 17.00 6.48 -16.24
C GLY A 257 16.28 7.09 -15.04
N VAL A 258 15.99 6.27 -14.02
CA VAL A 258 15.34 6.66 -12.78
C VAL A 258 16.42 7.04 -11.76
N GLU A 259 16.33 8.24 -11.22
CA GLU A 259 17.21 8.72 -10.16
C GLU A 259 16.91 7.97 -8.85
N VAL A 260 17.94 7.56 -8.11
CA VAL A 260 17.79 6.90 -6.81
C VAL A 260 18.17 7.87 -5.69
N LEU A 261 17.29 7.97 -4.68
CA LEU A 261 17.51 8.69 -3.44
C LEU A 261 17.79 7.68 -2.33
N HIS A 262 18.92 7.82 -1.66
CA HIS A 262 19.28 6.95 -0.54
C HIS A 262 18.95 7.63 0.78
N VAL A 263 18.30 6.89 1.68
CA VAL A 263 17.98 7.38 3.03
C VAL A 263 18.50 6.43 4.09
N GLY A 264 18.99 6.96 5.21
CA GLY A 264 19.49 6.11 6.29
C GLY A 264 20.37 6.83 7.30
N GLY A 265 21.51 6.23 7.64
CA GLY A 265 22.48 6.81 8.59
C GLY A 265 23.88 7.01 8.03
N ARG A 266 24.09 6.78 6.73
CA ARG A 266 25.42 6.92 6.11
C ARG A 266 25.69 8.39 5.76
N PRO A 267 26.94 8.85 5.82
CA PRO A 267 27.26 10.24 5.46
C PRO A 267 26.90 10.64 4.02
N CYS A 268 26.83 9.65 3.11
CA CYS A 268 26.48 9.88 1.70
C CYS A 268 24.98 9.82 1.40
N ASP A 269 24.13 9.48 2.39
CA ASP A 269 22.68 9.42 2.18
C ASP A 269 22.10 10.82 1.98
N ASP A 270 21.10 10.94 1.10
CA ASP A 270 20.42 12.20 0.79
C ASP A 270 19.63 12.72 2.00
N VAL A 271 18.98 11.80 2.74
CA VAL A 271 18.26 12.10 3.99
C VAL A 271 18.73 11.16 5.08
N ARG A 272 19.05 11.71 6.25
CA ARG A 272 19.73 10.98 7.32
C ARG A 272 19.03 11.14 8.66
N ALA A 273 19.17 10.10 9.51
CA ALA A 273 18.86 10.18 10.92
C ALA A 273 20.11 9.94 11.76
N GLY A 274 20.41 10.86 12.65
CA GLY A 274 21.51 10.77 13.62
C GLY A 274 21.00 10.77 15.05
N GLY A 275 21.76 10.13 15.98
CA GLY A 275 21.48 10.20 17.41
C GLY A 275 20.14 9.57 17.84
N ILE A 276 19.70 8.49 17.17
CA ILE A 276 18.39 7.87 17.45
C ILE A 276 18.35 7.29 18.87
N THR A 277 17.47 7.81 19.69
CA THR A 277 17.13 7.33 21.04
C THR A 277 15.64 7.05 21.14
N LEU A 278 15.23 6.21 22.10
CA LEU A 278 13.82 5.96 22.41
C LEU A 278 13.54 6.51 23.81
N ASP A 279 12.39 7.19 23.99
CA ASP A 279 11.95 7.61 25.31
C ASP A 279 11.22 6.47 26.05
N ASP A 280 10.71 6.75 27.26
CA ASP A 280 9.99 5.79 28.11
C ASP A 280 8.68 5.26 27.48
N GLY A 281 8.17 5.95 26.46
CA GLY A 281 7.03 5.53 25.66
C GLY A 281 7.43 4.69 24.44
N GLY A 282 8.74 4.48 24.22
CA GLY A 282 9.27 3.83 23.01
C GLY A 282 9.28 4.75 21.78
N LEU A 283 9.02 6.06 21.97
CA LEU A 283 8.96 7.02 20.88
C LEU A 283 10.36 7.45 20.46
N PRO A 284 10.70 7.41 19.15
CA PRO A 284 12.02 7.77 18.67
C PRO A 284 12.24 9.28 18.67
N ARG A 285 13.44 9.68 19.12
CA ARG A 285 13.99 11.03 19.04
C ARG A 285 15.31 10.97 18.28
N PHE A 286 15.48 11.83 17.30
CA PHE A 286 16.65 11.84 16.45
C PHE A 286 16.83 13.20 15.76
N GLU A 287 18.01 13.45 15.21
CA GLU A 287 18.28 14.55 14.31
C GLU A 287 18.03 14.10 12.87
N LEU A 288 17.07 14.72 12.18
CA LEU A 288 16.83 14.52 10.76
C LEU A 288 17.64 15.54 9.98
N SER A 289 18.40 15.11 8.97
CA SER A 289 19.23 16.01 8.16
C SER A 289 19.21 15.64 6.69
N PHE A 290 19.41 16.65 5.82
CA PHE A 290 19.56 16.50 4.38
C PHE A 290 21.01 16.73 3.96
N ALA A 291 21.38 16.25 2.77
CA ALA A 291 22.74 16.37 2.23
C ALA A 291 23.17 17.82 2.02
N ASP A 292 22.23 18.75 1.85
CA ASP A 292 22.49 20.20 1.70
C ASP A 292 22.81 20.94 3.03
N GLY A 293 22.80 20.23 4.15
CA GLY A 293 23.13 20.76 5.48
C GLY A 293 21.91 21.23 6.31
N TRP A 294 20.69 21.14 5.78
CA TRP A 294 19.51 21.38 6.59
C TRP A 294 19.36 20.28 7.65
N SER A 295 19.03 20.63 8.89
CA SER A 295 18.73 19.66 9.93
C SER A 295 17.71 20.18 10.93
N GLU A 296 16.95 19.25 11.54
CA GLU A 296 15.94 19.54 12.55
C GLU A 296 15.78 18.36 13.52
N PRO A 297 15.66 18.61 14.85
CA PRO A 297 15.34 17.58 15.82
C PRO A 297 13.91 17.08 15.63
N CYS A 298 13.74 15.78 15.63
CA CYS A 298 12.45 15.11 15.41
C CYS A 298 12.10 14.18 16.59
N THR A 299 10.82 14.19 16.95
CA THR A 299 10.20 13.20 17.83
C THR A 299 8.92 12.71 17.15
N LEU A 300 8.78 11.39 17.00
CA LEU A 300 7.61 10.81 16.34
C LEU A 300 6.56 10.38 17.38
N GLY A 301 5.29 10.44 16.99
CA GLY A 301 4.16 9.94 17.77
C GLY A 301 3.93 8.43 17.69
N MET A 302 4.77 7.71 16.95
CA MET A 302 4.70 6.25 16.77
C MET A 302 5.91 5.57 17.38
N PRO A 303 5.72 4.47 18.15
CA PRO A 303 6.81 3.80 18.84
C PRO A 303 7.66 2.95 17.89
N GLY A 304 8.94 2.82 18.25
CA GLY A 304 9.88 1.93 17.60
C GLY A 304 10.93 2.63 16.75
N ARG A 305 12.12 2.04 16.75
CA ARG A 305 13.26 2.56 16.00
C ARG A 305 13.08 2.42 14.48
N HIS A 306 12.34 1.39 14.04
CA HIS A 306 12.12 1.07 12.62
C HIS A 306 11.31 2.15 11.89
N VAL A 307 10.39 2.87 12.58
CA VAL A 307 9.61 3.94 11.93
C VAL A 307 10.45 5.13 11.49
N VAL A 308 11.70 5.24 11.96
CA VAL A 308 12.63 6.29 11.51
C VAL A 308 12.92 6.15 10.02
N SER A 309 13.16 4.93 9.52
CA SER A 309 13.37 4.69 8.08
C SER A 309 12.15 5.09 7.24
N ASP A 310 10.94 4.83 7.75
CA ASP A 310 9.69 5.22 7.07
C ASP A 310 9.57 6.74 6.94
N VAL A 311 9.94 7.48 8.01
CA VAL A 311 9.97 8.96 7.98
C VAL A 311 11.02 9.49 7.01
N LEU A 312 12.23 8.91 7.00
CA LEU A 312 13.28 9.35 6.07
C LEU A 312 12.83 9.19 4.61
N LEU A 313 12.21 8.06 4.26
CA LEU A 313 11.63 7.82 2.93
C LEU A 313 10.54 8.84 2.61
N ALA A 314 9.62 9.09 3.55
CA ALA A 314 8.56 10.06 3.37
C ALA A 314 9.10 11.48 3.17
N MET A 315 10.10 11.89 3.97
CA MET A 315 10.72 13.21 3.88
C MET A 315 11.50 13.40 2.58
N ALA A 316 12.22 12.37 2.10
CA ALA A 316 12.90 12.42 0.81
C ALA A 316 11.93 12.71 -0.34
N ILE A 317 10.76 12.07 -0.33
CA ILE A 317 9.73 12.29 -1.35
C ILE A 317 9.03 13.66 -1.18
N CYS A 318 8.74 14.08 0.06
CA CYS A 318 8.18 15.42 0.31
C CYS A 318 9.10 16.53 -0.20
N ASP A 319 10.39 16.43 0.09
CA ASP A 319 11.40 17.36 -0.40
C ASP A 319 11.52 17.34 -1.93
N ARG A 320 11.55 16.16 -2.55
CA ARG A 320 11.59 15.98 -4.01
C ARG A 320 10.41 16.63 -4.71
N LEU A 321 9.24 16.65 -4.07
CA LEU A 321 8.04 17.32 -4.58
C LEU A 321 7.93 18.78 -4.14
N GLY A 322 8.94 19.32 -3.48
CA GLY A 322 9.04 20.72 -3.09
C GLY A 322 8.10 21.13 -1.96
N VAL A 323 7.75 20.20 -1.08
CA VAL A 323 7.07 20.52 0.18
C VAL A 323 8.09 21.12 1.13
N ASP A 324 7.70 22.15 1.87
CA ASP A 324 8.55 22.68 2.93
C ASP A 324 8.86 21.59 3.96
N ARG A 325 10.14 21.43 4.30
CA ARG A 325 10.63 20.34 5.15
C ARG A 325 10.08 20.42 6.57
N HIS A 326 10.01 21.60 7.12
CA HIS A 326 9.48 21.83 8.46
C HIS A 326 7.98 21.47 8.51
N ASP A 327 7.19 21.98 7.56
CA ASP A 327 5.75 21.73 7.48
C ASP A 327 5.45 20.24 7.26
N ALA A 328 6.23 19.56 6.40
CA ALA A 328 6.09 18.12 6.17
C ALA A 328 6.38 17.32 7.44
N LEU A 329 7.51 17.62 8.10
CA LEU A 329 7.93 16.92 9.31
C LEU A 329 6.95 17.13 10.46
N ASP A 330 6.46 18.34 10.67
CA ASP A 330 5.47 18.68 11.71
C ASP A 330 4.17 17.88 11.52
N ARG A 331 3.68 17.77 10.28
CA ARG A 331 2.48 16.95 9.97
C ARG A 331 2.70 15.47 10.17
N ILE A 332 3.86 14.94 9.78
CA ILE A 332 4.21 13.53 9.99
C ILE A 332 4.32 13.23 11.49
N ALA A 333 4.99 14.08 12.25
CA ALA A 333 5.19 13.89 13.68
C ALA A 333 3.87 13.88 14.48
N ARG A 334 2.86 14.62 14.02
CA ARG A 334 1.54 14.75 14.67
C ARG A 334 0.47 13.79 14.12
N MET A 335 0.80 12.95 13.14
CA MET A 335 -0.19 12.02 12.62
C MET A 335 -0.62 11.00 13.69
N PRO A 336 -1.89 10.57 13.67
CA PRO A 336 -2.34 9.51 14.58
C PRO A 336 -1.67 8.19 14.24
N GLN A 337 -1.57 7.32 15.23
CA GLN A 337 -1.08 5.95 15.01
C GLN A 337 -2.00 5.21 14.03
N THR A 338 -1.42 4.42 13.15
CA THR A 338 -2.18 3.57 12.24
C THR A 338 -2.79 2.41 13.02
N HIS A 339 -4.09 2.18 12.87
CA HIS A 339 -4.82 1.12 13.58
C HIS A 339 -4.20 -0.27 13.35
N MET A 340 -4.07 -1.05 14.44
CA MET A 340 -3.48 -2.40 14.43
C MET A 340 -2.03 -2.46 13.88
N ARG A 341 -1.27 -1.34 13.95
CA ARG A 341 0.13 -1.23 13.51
C ARG A 341 0.96 -0.64 14.64
N LEU A 342 1.43 -1.50 15.57
CA LEU A 342 2.09 -1.08 16.81
C LEU A 342 1.29 -0.02 17.57
N GLU A 343 -0.02 -0.08 17.47
CA GLU A 343 -0.93 0.85 18.13
C GLU A 343 -0.88 0.68 19.65
N VAL A 344 -0.52 1.74 20.34
CA VAL A 344 -0.47 1.72 21.81
C VAL A 344 -1.86 2.05 22.37
N VAL A 345 -2.55 1.02 22.81
CA VAL A 345 -3.90 1.11 23.39
C VAL A 345 -3.82 1.21 24.89
N THR A 346 -4.43 2.25 25.46
CA THR A 346 -4.52 2.47 26.91
C THR A 346 -5.97 2.57 27.34
N ALA A 347 -6.32 1.90 28.44
CA ALA A 347 -7.64 2.01 29.05
C ALA A 347 -7.51 2.07 30.58
N PRO A 348 -8.36 2.84 31.29
CA PRO A 348 -8.33 2.94 32.76
C PRO A 348 -8.45 1.56 33.43
N GLY A 349 -7.54 1.25 34.36
CA GLY A 349 -7.54 0.00 35.12
C GLY A 349 -7.16 -1.25 34.30
N ARG A 350 -6.68 -1.10 33.09
CA ARG A 350 -6.19 -2.20 32.23
C ARG A 350 -4.70 -2.03 31.93
N PRO A 351 -3.97 -3.13 31.65
CA PRO A 351 -2.59 -3.04 31.19
C PRO A 351 -2.55 -2.28 29.85
N ARG A 352 -1.46 -1.55 29.63
CA ARG A 352 -1.16 -0.97 28.33
C ARG A 352 -0.91 -2.11 27.34
N MET A 353 -1.48 -2.03 26.16
CA MET A 353 -1.38 -3.03 25.10
C MET A 353 -0.77 -2.40 23.85
N ILE A 354 0.10 -3.15 23.17
CA ILE A 354 0.57 -2.83 21.83
C ILE A 354 -0.18 -3.77 20.87
N ASP A 355 -1.01 -3.19 20.02
CA ASP A 355 -1.76 -3.93 19.01
C ASP A 355 -1.03 -3.85 17.66
N ASP A 356 -0.46 -4.98 17.20
CA ASP A 356 0.19 -5.15 15.89
C ASP A 356 -0.43 -6.36 15.17
N SER A 357 -1.75 -6.54 15.32
CA SER A 357 -2.45 -7.74 14.90
C SER A 357 -2.91 -7.75 13.44
N TYR A 358 -2.67 -6.69 12.68
CA TYR A 358 -3.13 -6.60 11.29
C TYR A 358 -2.48 -7.66 10.39
N ASN A 359 -1.16 -7.82 10.48
CA ASN A 359 -0.38 -8.82 9.74
C ASN A 359 0.95 -9.06 10.45
N ALA A 360 1.57 -10.21 10.22
CA ALA A 360 2.83 -10.58 10.82
C ALA A 360 3.88 -11.02 9.79
N SER A 361 5.14 -10.69 10.07
CA SER A 361 6.32 -11.24 9.41
C SER A 361 7.42 -11.41 10.45
N PRO A 362 8.44 -12.24 10.22
CA PRO A 362 9.52 -12.40 11.21
C PRO A 362 10.17 -11.08 11.64
N SER A 363 10.37 -10.17 10.70
CA SER A 363 10.97 -8.86 10.99
C SER A 363 10.02 -7.91 11.73
N SER A 364 8.72 -7.90 11.41
CA SER A 364 7.76 -7.06 12.14
C SER A 364 7.53 -7.56 13.56
N VAL A 365 7.48 -8.88 13.78
CA VAL A 365 7.39 -9.45 15.12
C VAL A 365 8.63 -9.10 15.95
N ALA A 366 9.83 -9.19 15.39
CA ALA A 366 11.06 -8.76 16.06
C ALA A 366 11.01 -7.27 16.45
N ALA A 367 10.57 -6.40 15.53
CA ALA A 367 10.40 -4.97 15.81
C ALA A 367 9.36 -4.69 16.89
N ALA A 368 8.24 -5.42 16.91
CA ALA A 368 7.21 -5.30 17.95
C ALA A 368 7.74 -5.72 19.33
N LEU A 369 8.54 -6.79 19.40
CA LEU A 369 9.22 -7.21 20.63
C LEU A 369 10.23 -6.17 21.11
N ASP A 370 10.95 -5.52 20.19
CA ASP A 370 11.87 -4.42 20.54
C ASP A 370 11.11 -3.23 21.13
N VAL A 371 9.98 -2.86 20.55
CA VAL A 371 9.10 -1.81 21.08
C VAL A 371 8.62 -2.18 22.48
N LEU A 372 8.05 -3.38 22.66
CA LEU A 372 7.58 -3.84 23.97
C LEU A 372 8.67 -3.77 25.05
N CYS A 373 9.90 -4.15 24.67
CA CYS A 373 11.03 -4.19 25.62
C CYS A 373 11.66 -2.82 25.86
N SER A 374 11.55 -1.87 24.92
CA SER A 374 12.05 -0.51 25.08
C SER A 374 11.17 0.37 25.95
N MET A 375 9.88 0.07 26.03
CA MET A 375 8.93 0.87 26.81
C MET A 375 9.13 0.67 28.32
N ALA A 376 9.01 1.76 29.09
CA ALA A 376 9.02 1.69 30.56
C ALA A 376 7.87 0.82 31.06
N CYS A 377 8.17 -0.12 31.95
CA CYS A 377 7.21 -1.07 32.49
C CYS A 377 7.48 -1.27 34.02
N THR A 378 6.45 -1.12 34.84
CA THR A 378 6.48 -1.40 36.28
C THR A 378 5.92 -2.77 36.62
N GLY A 379 5.26 -3.44 35.69
CA GLY A 379 4.65 -4.75 35.82
C GLY A 379 5.39 -5.81 35.01
N ARG A 380 4.64 -6.77 34.45
CA ARG A 380 5.15 -7.83 33.62
C ARG A 380 5.08 -7.46 32.12
N ARG A 381 6.11 -7.87 31.38
CA ARG A 381 6.11 -7.83 29.91
C ARG A 381 5.60 -9.15 29.38
N VAL A 382 4.45 -9.10 28.71
CA VAL A 382 3.79 -10.27 28.14
C VAL A 382 3.70 -10.09 26.63
N ALA A 383 4.19 -11.07 25.88
CA ALA A 383 4.02 -11.13 24.43
C ALA A 383 3.03 -12.24 24.06
N VAL A 384 2.09 -11.94 23.18
CA VAL A 384 1.17 -12.91 22.59
C VAL A 384 1.46 -12.92 21.08
N LEU A 385 2.04 -14.01 20.58
CA LEU A 385 2.47 -14.14 19.20
C LEU A 385 1.61 -15.15 18.48
N GLY A 386 1.07 -14.75 17.31
CA GLY A 386 0.39 -15.62 16.39
C GLY A 386 1.33 -16.30 15.40
N GLU A 387 0.82 -17.28 14.71
CA GLU A 387 1.48 -17.94 13.59
C GLU A 387 1.66 -16.98 12.42
N VAL A 388 2.82 -17.02 11.77
CA VAL A 388 3.13 -16.18 10.60
C VAL A 388 2.85 -16.96 9.33
N GLY A 389 1.98 -16.42 8.48
CA GLY A 389 1.59 -17.05 7.22
C GLY A 389 2.60 -16.85 6.07
N GLU A 390 2.38 -17.54 4.97
CA GLU A 390 3.06 -17.37 3.67
C GLU A 390 4.58 -17.64 3.70
N LEU A 391 5.08 -18.39 4.67
CA LEU A 391 6.49 -18.73 4.81
C LEU A 391 6.90 -19.99 4.03
N GLY A 392 5.93 -20.84 3.61
CA GLY A 392 6.21 -22.06 2.87
C GLY A 392 7.18 -22.99 3.62
N ASP A 393 8.14 -23.58 2.92
CA ASP A 393 9.13 -24.50 3.50
C ASP A 393 10.06 -23.82 4.54
N GLU A 394 10.12 -22.50 4.53
CA GLU A 394 10.89 -21.71 5.49
C GLU A 394 10.17 -21.52 6.85
N ALA A 395 8.90 -21.94 6.97
CA ALA A 395 8.10 -21.72 8.16
C ALA A 395 8.76 -22.24 9.45
N PRO A 396 9.26 -23.48 9.54
CA PRO A 396 9.88 -23.96 10.78
C PRO A 396 11.12 -23.12 11.17
N ARG A 397 11.96 -22.80 10.22
CA ARG A 397 13.19 -22.03 10.45
C ARG A 397 12.88 -20.59 10.90
N LEU A 398 11.92 -19.94 10.26
CA LEU A 398 11.58 -18.53 10.56
C LEU A 398 10.77 -18.42 11.86
N HIS A 399 9.90 -19.36 12.17
CA HIS A 399 9.26 -19.42 13.49
C HIS A 399 10.29 -19.70 14.60
N GLY A 400 11.24 -20.61 14.40
CA GLY A 400 12.35 -20.83 15.33
C GLY A 400 13.21 -19.57 15.54
N TYR A 401 13.44 -18.78 14.48
CA TYR A 401 14.10 -17.48 14.62
C TYR A 401 13.30 -16.51 15.51
N ILE A 402 11.97 -16.41 15.32
CA ILE A 402 11.10 -15.57 16.15
C ILE A 402 11.16 -16.02 17.62
N GLY A 403 11.07 -17.34 17.89
CA GLY A 403 11.17 -17.89 19.22
C GLY A 403 12.50 -17.59 19.91
N ALA A 404 13.62 -17.82 19.20
CA ALA A 404 14.96 -17.48 19.70
C ALA A 404 15.11 -15.97 19.97
N TYR A 405 14.54 -15.13 19.09
CA TYR A 405 14.56 -13.68 19.28
C TYR A 405 13.76 -13.26 20.51
N ALA A 406 12.57 -13.84 20.70
CA ALA A 406 11.74 -13.59 21.89
C ALA A 406 12.41 -14.06 23.18
N ALA A 407 13.06 -15.24 23.16
CA ALA A 407 13.80 -15.78 24.33
C ALA A 407 14.99 -14.90 24.76
N ALA A 408 15.57 -14.14 23.82
CA ALA A 408 16.64 -13.19 24.11
C ALA A 408 16.16 -11.86 24.70
N LYS A 409 14.82 -11.64 24.79
CA LYS A 409 14.22 -10.41 25.33
C LYS A 409 13.81 -10.57 26.79
N PRO A 410 13.79 -9.47 27.57
CA PRO A 410 13.36 -9.49 28.97
C PRO A 410 11.83 -9.58 29.07
N LEU A 411 11.26 -10.70 28.60
CA LEU A 411 9.84 -11.03 28.69
C LEU A 411 9.58 -11.85 29.94
N ASP A 412 8.49 -11.56 30.64
CA ASP A 412 8.03 -12.36 31.81
C ASP A 412 7.12 -13.51 31.38
N LEU A 413 6.47 -13.39 30.23
CA LEU A 413 5.60 -14.43 29.67
C LEU A 413 5.53 -14.31 28.14
N LEU A 414 5.68 -15.43 27.47
CA LEU A 414 5.42 -15.59 26.04
C LEU A 414 4.24 -16.56 25.85
N VAL A 415 3.20 -16.12 25.16
CA VAL A 415 2.04 -16.93 24.79
C VAL A 415 2.05 -17.11 23.27
N LEU A 416 2.03 -18.34 22.83
CA LEU A 416 2.01 -18.72 21.42
C LEU A 416 0.61 -19.18 21.04
N VAL A 417 0.09 -18.64 19.92
CA VAL A 417 -1.24 -18.94 19.39
C VAL A 417 -1.10 -19.43 17.97
N GLY A 418 -1.58 -20.63 17.68
CA GLY A 418 -1.52 -21.21 16.35
C GLY A 418 -1.53 -22.73 16.39
N THR A 419 -1.11 -23.32 15.29
CA THR A 419 -1.07 -24.77 15.08
C THR A 419 0.37 -25.31 15.21
N HIS A 420 0.75 -26.23 14.32
CA HIS A 420 2.07 -26.88 14.34
C HIS A 420 3.23 -25.90 14.15
N ASP A 421 3.08 -24.87 13.32
CA ASP A 421 4.17 -23.93 13.03
C ASP A 421 4.42 -22.97 14.19
N ALA A 422 3.37 -22.64 14.97
CA ALA A 422 3.55 -21.87 16.21
C ALA A 422 4.40 -22.64 17.25
N ALA A 423 4.34 -23.96 17.27
CA ALA A 423 5.15 -24.78 18.16
C ALA A 423 6.66 -24.67 17.87
N ALA A 424 7.07 -24.30 16.66
CA ALA A 424 8.46 -24.08 16.32
C ALA A 424 9.04 -22.81 16.96
N MET A 425 8.20 -21.91 17.52
CA MET A 425 8.63 -20.76 18.31
C MET A 425 8.96 -21.11 19.76
N ALA A 426 8.53 -22.26 20.26
CA ALA A 426 8.78 -22.73 21.63
C ALA A 426 10.16 -23.35 21.80
#